data_1ca228e0e5c91cc2d79ee6279010efda
#
_entry.id   1ca228e0e5c91cc2d79ee6279010efda
#
_cell.length_a   1.000
_cell.length_b   1.000
_cell.length_c   1.000
_cell.angle_alpha   90.00
_cell.angle_beta   90.00
_cell.angle_gamma   90.00
#
_symmetry.space_group_name_H-M   'P 1'
#
loop_
_entity.id
_entity.type
_entity.pdbx_description
1 polymer ?
#
loop_
_entity_poly.entity_id
_entity_poly.type
_entity_poly.pdbx_seq_one_letter_code
_entity_poly.pdbx_strand_id
1 'polypeptide(L)'
;VVKQLDYVDRAVVSTDHPEIAKIAKEAGLDVPFMRPESISGDIVADWDVLHHALLATEEYDNKTYDVIVMLQPTSPFRQPEHVTATIKKLIDGNYDAVWTISKTDSKSHPSKQLILNGDIVEYYDPVNGPNIIARQQLSPVYHLNGIAYAFTRDCLIKQRTKKGKRTSAVVVNEPIVNIDTEFDFRL
;
A
#
# COMPACT_ATOMS: atom_id res chain seq x y z
N VAL A 1 3.98 14.45 5.75
CA VAL A 1 4.12 13.30 6.66
C VAL A 1 5.58 12.90 6.79
N VAL A 2 6.28 12.45 5.72
CA VAL A 2 7.65 11.91 5.84
C VAL A 2 8.60 12.88 6.58
N LYS A 3 8.54 14.16 6.31
CA LYS A 3 9.36 15.20 6.98
C LYS A 3 9.03 15.42 8.46
N GLN A 4 7.98 14.79 8.97
CA GLN A 4 7.55 14.85 10.38
C GLN A 4 7.98 13.60 11.17
N LEU A 5 8.70 12.68 10.52
CA LEU A 5 9.16 11.41 11.07
C LEU A 5 10.68 11.45 11.21
N ASP A 6 11.16 12.00 12.32
CA ASP A 6 12.58 12.23 12.63
C ASP A 6 13.41 10.94 12.82
N TYR A 7 12.75 9.80 12.96
CA TYR A 7 13.38 8.47 13.01
C TYR A 7 13.49 7.78 11.64
N VAL A 8 13.07 8.44 10.55
CA VAL A 8 13.22 7.92 9.18
C VAL A 8 14.58 8.34 8.64
N ASP A 9 15.45 7.38 8.42
CA ASP A 9 16.81 7.63 7.89
C ASP A 9 16.80 8.19 6.47
N ARG A 10 15.88 7.72 5.63
CA ARG A 10 15.86 8.04 4.20
C ARG A 10 14.45 8.02 3.64
N ALA A 11 14.11 8.98 2.81
CA ALA A 11 12.88 8.99 2.03
C ALA A 11 13.22 9.29 0.57
N VAL A 12 12.74 8.44 -0.32
CA VAL A 12 12.98 8.56 -1.76
C VAL A 12 11.68 8.43 -2.54
N VAL A 13 11.63 9.08 -3.70
CA VAL A 13 10.55 8.88 -4.67
C VAL A 13 11.09 8.04 -5.83
N SER A 14 10.45 6.91 -6.07
CA SER A 14 10.74 6.03 -7.21
C SER A 14 9.76 6.36 -8.33
N THR A 15 10.25 6.94 -9.41
CA THR A 15 9.49 7.29 -10.61
C THR A 15 10.33 7.13 -11.86
N ASP A 16 9.68 6.82 -12.97
CA ASP A 16 10.23 6.81 -14.33
C ASP A 16 9.99 8.14 -15.05
N HIS A 17 9.08 8.98 -14.52
CA HIS A 17 8.66 10.20 -15.19
C HIS A 17 9.47 11.42 -14.72
N PRO A 18 10.17 12.14 -15.66
CA PRO A 18 11.06 13.27 -15.30
C PRO A 18 10.34 14.43 -14.62
N GLU A 19 9.08 14.73 -15.00
CA GLU A 19 8.31 15.80 -14.36
C GLU A 19 7.92 15.43 -12.93
N ILE A 20 7.53 14.18 -12.67
CA ILE A 20 7.25 13.72 -11.31
C ILE A 20 8.52 13.82 -10.45
N ALA A 21 9.67 13.42 -11.01
CA ALA A 21 10.96 13.56 -10.34
C ALA A 21 11.29 15.02 -10.01
N LYS A 22 11.02 15.94 -10.93
CA LYS A 22 11.21 17.39 -10.74
C LYS A 22 10.32 17.92 -9.60
N ILE A 23 9.02 17.64 -9.65
CA ILE A 23 8.05 18.08 -8.64
C ILE A 23 8.42 17.51 -7.26
N ALA A 24 8.84 16.25 -7.19
CA ALA A 24 9.26 15.63 -5.94
C ALA A 24 10.47 16.35 -5.34
N LYS A 25 11.48 16.70 -6.16
CA LYS A 25 12.66 17.47 -5.73
C LYS A 25 12.29 18.88 -5.29
N GLU A 26 11.42 19.57 -6.00
CA GLU A 26 10.90 20.89 -5.62
C GLU A 26 10.13 20.85 -4.28
N ALA A 27 9.43 19.74 -4.01
CA ALA A 27 8.80 19.47 -2.72
C ALA A 27 9.81 19.06 -1.63
N GLY A 28 11.11 18.99 -1.95
CA GLY A 28 12.19 18.61 -1.05
C GLY A 28 12.20 17.13 -0.67
N LEU A 29 11.83 16.27 -1.61
CA LEU A 29 12.01 14.83 -1.54
C LEU A 29 13.16 14.41 -2.46
N ASP A 30 13.84 13.34 -2.11
CA ASP A 30 14.96 12.85 -2.90
C ASP A 30 14.52 11.90 -4.02
N VAL A 31 15.15 12.05 -5.18
CA VAL A 31 15.01 11.16 -6.33
C VAL A 31 16.44 10.80 -6.78
N PRO A 32 17.11 9.86 -6.08
CA PRO A 32 18.51 9.52 -6.35
C PRO A 32 18.70 8.68 -7.61
N PHE A 33 17.64 8.09 -8.12
CA PHE A 33 17.62 7.27 -9.33
C PHE A 33 16.32 7.50 -10.10
N MET A 34 16.32 7.13 -11.37
CA MET A 34 15.10 6.98 -12.17
C MET A 34 14.76 5.50 -12.26
N ARG A 35 13.45 5.20 -12.12
CA ARG A 35 12.99 3.81 -12.24
C ARG A 35 13.09 3.35 -13.69
N PRO A 36 13.66 2.15 -13.96
CA PRO A 36 13.74 1.61 -15.32
C PRO A 36 12.35 1.39 -15.95
N GLU A 37 12.25 1.65 -17.24
CA GLU A 37 10.99 1.45 -18.01
C GLU A 37 10.47 0.02 -17.89
N SER A 38 11.34 -0.98 -17.83
CA SER A 38 10.98 -2.39 -17.72
C SER A 38 10.18 -2.75 -16.46
N ILE A 39 10.20 -1.88 -15.45
CA ILE A 39 9.43 -2.02 -14.20
C ILE A 39 8.52 -0.82 -13.93
N SER A 40 8.06 -0.15 -14.98
CA SER A 40 7.23 1.07 -14.89
C SER A 40 5.89 0.95 -15.63
N GLY A 41 5.56 -0.22 -16.15
CA GLY A 41 4.27 -0.47 -16.81
C GLY A 41 3.12 -0.70 -15.84
N ASP A 42 1.88 -0.63 -16.34
CA ASP A 42 0.64 -0.72 -15.55
C ASP A 42 0.44 -2.06 -14.83
N ILE A 43 1.07 -3.13 -15.31
CA ILE A 43 0.95 -4.48 -14.74
C ILE A 43 2.20 -4.92 -13.96
N VAL A 44 3.10 -4.01 -13.67
CA VAL A 44 4.31 -4.31 -12.88
C VAL A 44 3.93 -4.54 -11.41
N ALA A 45 4.43 -5.62 -10.84
CA ALA A 45 4.17 -5.90 -9.44
C ALA A 45 4.87 -4.88 -8.52
N ASP A 46 4.17 -4.40 -7.48
CA ASP A 46 4.77 -3.50 -6.49
C ASP A 46 6.06 -4.06 -5.88
N TRP A 47 6.22 -5.39 -5.83
CA TRP A 47 7.42 -6.00 -5.31
C TRP A 47 8.64 -5.64 -6.16
N ASP A 48 8.53 -5.65 -7.49
CA ASP A 48 9.63 -5.29 -8.40
C ASP A 48 10.06 -3.84 -8.19
N VAL A 49 9.08 -2.95 -8.03
CA VAL A 49 9.32 -1.52 -7.75
C VAL A 49 10.00 -1.32 -6.40
N LEU A 50 9.52 -1.98 -5.34
CA LEU A 50 10.10 -1.90 -4.00
C LEU A 50 11.50 -2.51 -3.95
N HIS A 51 11.70 -3.65 -4.58
CA HIS A 51 13.00 -4.33 -4.66
C HIS A 51 14.04 -3.45 -5.35
N HIS A 52 13.68 -2.88 -6.51
CA HIS A 52 14.56 -1.95 -7.22
C HIS A 52 14.85 -0.70 -6.37
N ALA A 53 13.82 -0.06 -5.82
CA ALA A 53 13.99 1.15 -5.03
C ALA A 53 14.88 0.93 -3.80
N LEU A 54 14.74 -0.21 -3.13
CA LEU A 54 15.59 -0.58 -1.99
C LEU A 54 17.06 -0.72 -2.43
N LEU A 55 17.33 -1.55 -3.43
CA LEU A 55 18.71 -1.81 -3.85
C LEU A 55 19.37 -0.56 -4.44
N ALA A 56 18.67 0.22 -5.26
CA ALA A 56 19.21 1.46 -5.82
C ALA A 56 19.47 2.53 -4.74
N THR A 57 18.66 2.57 -3.67
CA THR A 57 18.90 3.47 -2.54
C THR A 57 20.09 2.99 -1.72
N GLU A 58 20.20 1.69 -1.43
CA GLU A 58 21.32 1.10 -0.70
C GLU A 58 22.66 1.34 -1.42
N GLU A 59 22.67 1.18 -2.75
CA GLU A 59 23.84 1.46 -3.58
C GLU A 59 24.21 2.95 -3.56
N TYR A 60 23.23 3.83 -3.74
CA TYR A 60 23.46 5.28 -3.74
C TYR A 60 24.01 5.79 -2.40
N ASP A 61 23.46 5.32 -1.28
CA ASP A 61 23.82 5.76 0.06
C ASP A 61 25.00 4.96 0.65
N ASN A 62 25.45 3.89 -0.01
CA ASN A 62 26.42 2.91 0.50
C ASN A 62 26.05 2.41 1.92
N LYS A 63 24.77 2.11 2.13
CA LYS A 63 24.17 1.74 3.42
C LYS A 63 23.06 0.72 3.19
N THR A 64 22.83 -0.19 4.14
CA THR A 64 21.68 -1.09 4.12
C THR A 64 20.55 -0.55 5.00
N TYR A 65 19.30 -0.90 4.66
CA TYR A 65 18.10 -0.50 5.38
C TYR A 65 17.32 -1.74 5.85
N ASP A 66 17.00 -1.81 7.13
CA ASP A 66 16.34 -2.97 7.74
C ASP A 66 14.83 -2.96 7.55
N VAL A 67 14.23 -1.76 7.53
CA VAL A 67 12.79 -1.56 7.39
C VAL A 67 12.50 -0.64 6.20
N ILE A 68 11.62 -1.08 5.35
CA ILE A 68 11.17 -0.36 4.16
C ILE A 68 9.69 -0.03 4.33
N VAL A 69 9.30 1.21 4.06
CA VAL A 69 7.90 1.63 4.11
C VAL A 69 7.47 2.18 2.77
N MET A 70 6.49 1.56 2.17
CA MET A 70 5.83 2.08 0.97
C MET A 70 4.67 2.99 1.37
N LEU A 71 4.64 4.17 0.81
CA LEU A 71 3.58 5.17 0.95
C LEU A 71 3.02 5.48 -0.44
N GLN A 72 1.78 5.07 -0.70
CA GLN A 72 1.17 5.36 -2.00
C GLN A 72 0.80 6.85 -2.11
N PRO A 73 1.17 7.56 -3.19
CA PRO A 73 0.85 8.99 -3.35
C PRO A 73 -0.65 9.26 -3.43
N THR A 74 -1.43 8.26 -3.86
CA THR A 74 -2.89 8.32 -3.97
C THR A 74 -3.64 8.38 -2.64
N SER A 75 -2.95 8.28 -1.49
CA SER A 75 -3.56 8.35 -0.15
C SER A 75 -3.15 9.64 0.59
N PRO A 76 -3.73 10.81 0.25
CA PRO A 76 -3.30 12.12 0.74
C PRO A 76 -3.59 12.36 2.22
N PHE A 77 -4.61 11.73 2.79
CA PHE A 77 -5.04 11.91 4.19
C PHE A 77 -4.25 11.09 5.21
N ARG A 78 -3.14 10.52 4.80
CA ARG A 78 -2.19 9.82 5.68
C ARG A 78 -1.71 10.74 6.79
N GLN A 79 -1.68 10.20 8.02
CA GLN A 79 -1.12 10.88 9.18
C GLN A 79 0.21 10.22 9.60
N PRO A 80 1.13 10.96 10.25
CA PRO A 80 2.39 10.41 10.77
C PRO A 80 2.18 9.20 11.69
N GLU A 81 1.12 9.24 12.50
CA GLU A 81 0.75 8.19 13.46
C GLU A 81 0.47 6.86 12.78
N HIS A 82 -0.12 6.87 11.58
CA HIS A 82 -0.37 5.64 10.81
C HIS A 82 0.94 4.95 10.43
N VAL A 83 1.92 5.75 9.97
CA VAL A 83 3.25 5.24 9.59
C VAL A 83 3.97 4.69 10.82
N THR A 84 3.97 5.47 11.91
CA THR A 84 4.59 5.10 13.19
C THR A 84 4.01 3.79 13.73
N ALA A 85 2.68 3.68 13.77
CA ALA A 85 2.01 2.47 14.25
C ALA A 85 2.35 1.23 13.41
N THR A 86 2.48 1.43 12.09
CA THR A 86 2.81 0.33 11.16
C THR A 86 4.23 -0.17 11.39
N ILE A 87 5.21 0.74 11.49
CA ILE A 87 6.62 0.41 11.76
C ILE A 87 6.77 -0.21 13.14
N LYS A 88 6.18 0.41 14.16
CA LYS A 88 6.24 -0.10 15.54
C LYS A 88 5.69 -1.52 15.63
N LYS A 89 4.54 -1.78 15.02
CA LYS A 89 3.95 -3.12 15.00
C LYS A 89 4.82 -4.13 14.27
N LEU A 90 5.48 -3.74 13.17
CA LEU A 90 6.41 -4.60 12.46
C LEU A 90 7.54 -5.07 13.38
N ILE A 91 8.18 -4.12 14.06
CA ILE A 91 9.35 -4.36 14.91
C ILE A 91 8.96 -5.12 16.16
N ASP A 92 8.01 -4.61 16.96
CA ASP A 92 7.62 -5.19 18.25
C ASP A 92 7.02 -6.59 18.09
N GLY A 93 6.29 -6.82 16.99
CA GLY A 93 5.65 -8.10 16.70
C GLY A 93 6.54 -9.09 15.93
N ASN A 94 7.76 -8.67 15.55
CA ASN A 94 8.66 -9.45 14.70
C ASN A 94 7.95 -10.02 13.46
N TYR A 95 7.19 -9.14 12.76
CA TYR A 95 6.51 -9.48 11.51
C TYR A 95 7.42 -9.25 10.31
N ASP A 96 7.20 -9.98 9.23
CA ASP A 96 7.87 -9.77 7.93
C ASP A 96 7.29 -8.54 7.21
N ALA A 97 5.98 -8.35 7.36
CA ALA A 97 5.26 -7.21 6.80
C ALA A 97 4.11 -6.78 7.72
N VAL A 98 3.80 -5.49 7.71
CA VAL A 98 2.59 -4.92 8.34
C VAL A 98 1.96 -3.93 7.39
N TRP A 99 0.66 -4.10 7.14
CA TRP A 99 -0.09 -3.24 6.23
C TRP A 99 -1.15 -2.44 6.95
N THR A 100 -1.38 -1.21 6.53
CA THR A 100 -2.60 -0.51 6.92
C THR A 100 -3.76 -1.00 6.08
N ILE A 101 -4.88 -1.25 6.74
CA ILE A 101 -6.13 -1.72 6.14
C ILE A 101 -7.31 -0.92 6.68
N SER A 102 -8.37 -0.82 5.90
CA SER A 102 -9.65 -0.26 6.33
C SER A 102 -10.75 -1.31 6.26
N LYS A 103 -11.73 -1.21 7.16
CA LYS A 103 -12.88 -2.09 7.13
C LYS A 103 -13.71 -1.81 5.88
N THR A 104 -14.00 -2.84 5.12
CA THR A 104 -14.84 -2.75 3.93
C THR A 104 -16.30 -2.52 4.34
N ASP A 105 -16.95 -1.56 3.71
CA ASP A 105 -18.37 -1.31 3.96
C ASP A 105 -19.24 -2.48 3.48
N SER A 106 -20.48 -2.52 3.97
CA SER A 106 -21.38 -3.63 3.67
C SER A 106 -21.84 -3.69 2.20
N LYS A 107 -21.74 -2.59 1.45
CA LYS A 107 -22.11 -2.57 0.02
C LYS A 107 -21.02 -3.20 -0.83
N SER A 108 -19.77 -3.00 -0.42
CA SER A 108 -18.57 -3.52 -1.10
C SER A 108 -18.12 -4.89 -0.57
N HIS A 109 -18.91 -5.51 0.33
CA HIS A 109 -18.57 -6.82 0.90
C HIS A 109 -18.60 -7.92 -0.19
N PRO A 110 -17.58 -8.80 -0.28
CA PRO A 110 -17.49 -9.83 -1.34
C PRO A 110 -18.76 -10.68 -1.49
N SER A 111 -19.36 -11.12 -0.38
CA SER A 111 -20.59 -11.94 -0.43
C SER A 111 -21.83 -11.19 -0.91
N LYS A 112 -21.75 -9.89 -1.15
CA LYS A 112 -22.84 -9.07 -1.72
C LYS A 112 -22.53 -8.60 -3.14
N GLN A 113 -21.37 -8.94 -3.67
CA GLN A 113 -21.02 -8.54 -5.03
C GLN A 113 -21.75 -9.40 -6.06
N LEU A 114 -21.99 -8.80 -7.20
CA LEU A 114 -22.66 -9.42 -8.34
C LEU A 114 -21.72 -9.42 -9.53
N ILE A 115 -21.85 -10.42 -10.39
CA ILE A 115 -21.25 -10.48 -11.72
C ILE A 115 -22.33 -10.41 -12.77
N LEU A 116 -21.98 -9.84 -13.92
CA LEU A 116 -22.84 -9.75 -15.06
C LEU A 116 -22.28 -10.63 -16.19
N ASN A 117 -23.01 -11.68 -16.55
CA ASN A 117 -22.72 -12.58 -17.66
C ASN A 117 -23.68 -12.28 -18.82
N GLY A 118 -23.26 -11.45 -19.78
CA GLY A 118 -24.19 -10.86 -20.76
C GLY A 118 -25.22 -10.00 -20.02
N ASP A 119 -26.49 -10.36 -20.12
CA ASP A 119 -27.61 -9.68 -19.43
C ASP A 119 -28.06 -10.39 -18.13
N ILE A 120 -27.36 -11.48 -17.74
CA ILE A 120 -27.73 -12.27 -16.56
C ILE A 120 -26.90 -11.84 -15.36
N VAL A 121 -27.58 -11.52 -14.27
CA VAL A 121 -26.96 -11.14 -12.99
C VAL A 121 -26.80 -12.39 -12.11
N GLU A 122 -25.60 -12.61 -11.62
CA GLU A 122 -25.27 -13.72 -10.72
C GLU A 122 -24.55 -13.21 -9.47
N TYR A 123 -24.67 -13.94 -8.34
CA TYR A 123 -23.87 -13.64 -7.17
C TYR A 123 -22.40 -14.03 -7.39
N TYR A 124 -21.47 -13.15 -7.04
CA TYR A 124 -20.03 -13.46 -7.01
C TYR A 124 -19.72 -14.62 -6.04
N ASP A 125 -20.43 -14.64 -4.89
CA ASP A 125 -20.43 -15.76 -3.93
C ASP A 125 -21.78 -16.47 -4.02
N PRO A 126 -21.95 -17.49 -4.87
CA PRO A 126 -23.22 -18.14 -5.10
C PRO A 126 -23.69 -18.97 -3.89
N VAL A 127 -22.82 -19.28 -2.94
CA VAL A 127 -23.15 -20.06 -1.74
C VAL A 127 -23.70 -19.15 -0.63
N ASN A 128 -23.00 -18.07 -0.32
CA ASN A 128 -23.36 -17.19 0.80
C ASN A 128 -24.22 -16.00 0.36
N GLY A 129 -23.97 -15.44 -0.84
CA GLY A 129 -24.63 -14.23 -1.32
C GLY A 129 -26.15 -14.24 -1.22
N PRO A 130 -26.85 -15.27 -1.72
CA PRO A 130 -28.31 -15.37 -1.64
C PRO A 130 -28.88 -15.38 -0.21
N ASN A 131 -28.06 -15.77 0.77
CA ASN A 131 -28.47 -15.95 2.16
C ASN A 131 -28.22 -14.69 3.02
N ILE A 132 -27.58 -13.63 2.47
CA ILE A 132 -27.31 -12.39 3.19
C ILE A 132 -28.52 -11.48 3.14
N ILE A 133 -29.33 -11.51 4.17
CA ILE A 133 -30.54 -10.68 4.31
C ILE A 133 -30.21 -9.35 5.02
N ALA A 134 -29.30 -9.39 6.00
CA ALA A 134 -28.97 -8.23 6.82
C ALA A 134 -27.45 -8.06 6.98
N ARG A 135 -27.01 -6.79 7.09
CA ARG A 135 -25.59 -6.45 7.26
C ARG A 135 -24.93 -7.09 8.48
N GLN A 136 -25.70 -7.42 9.49
CA GLN A 136 -25.24 -8.06 10.73
C GLN A 136 -24.75 -9.51 10.53
N GLN A 137 -25.12 -10.14 9.40
CA GLN A 137 -24.69 -11.48 9.03
C GLN A 137 -23.27 -11.47 8.38
N LEU A 138 -22.78 -10.29 7.99
CA LEU A 138 -21.51 -10.15 7.31
C LEU A 138 -20.36 -10.23 8.30
N SER A 139 -19.44 -11.15 8.09
CA SER A 139 -18.15 -11.17 8.80
C SER A 139 -17.31 -9.97 8.38
N PRO A 140 -16.54 -9.34 9.28
CA PRO A 140 -15.70 -8.23 8.94
C PRO A 140 -14.65 -8.63 7.88
N VAL A 141 -14.61 -7.90 6.78
CA VAL A 141 -13.56 -7.97 5.77
C VAL A 141 -12.88 -6.62 5.64
N TYR A 142 -11.67 -6.62 5.11
CA TYR A 142 -10.82 -5.43 5.04
C TYR A 142 -10.21 -5.32 3.65
N HIS A 143 -9.89 -4.08 3.26
CA HIS A 143 -9.17 -3.78 2.03
C HIS A 143 -7.90 -2.98 2.33
N LEU A 144 -6.94 -3.05 1.42
CA LEU A 144 -5.74 -2.22 1.45
C LEU A 144 -6.12 -0.76 1.19
N ASN A 145 -5.55 0.17 1.95
CA ASN A 145 -5.94 1.59 1.91
C ASN A 145 -4.84 2.55 1.44
N GLY A 146 -3.69 2.01 1.03
CA GLY A 146 -2.59 2.81 0.46
C GLY A 146 -1.82 3.69 1.45
N ILE A 147 -2.18 3.70 2.73
CA ILE A 147 -1.61 4.64 3.71
C ILE A 147 -0.16 4.32 4.04
N ALA A 148 0.13 3.11 4.53
CA ALA A 148 1.48 2.68 4.85
C ALA A 148 1.60 1.15 4.82
N TYR A 149 2.62 0.66 4.14
CA TYR A 149 2.95 -0.76 4.11
C TYR A 149 4.42 -0.92 4.48
N ALA A 150 4.69 -1.47 5.66
CA ALA A 150 6.03 -1.70 6.17
C ALA A 150 6.46 -3.15 5.93
N PHE A 151 7.74 -3.31 5.58
CA PHE A 151 8.37 -4.58 5.26
C PHE A 151 9.73 -4.66 5.93
N THR A 152 10.14 -5.86 6.35
CA THR A 152 11.54 -6.11 6.63
C THR A 152 12.33 -6.24 5.33
N ARG A 153 13.60 -5.89 5.35
CA ARG A 153 14.52 -6.14 4.23
C ARG A 153 14.49 -7.61 3.79
N ASP A 154 14.48 -8.52 4.75
CA ASP A 154 14.44 -9.96 4.49
C ASP A 154 13.16 -10.39 3.76
N CYS A 155 12.03 -9.76 4.05
CA CYS A 155 10.78 -10.00 3.33
C CYS A 155 10.93 -9.69 1.84
N LEU A 156 11.51 -8.54 1.51
CA LEU A 156 11.67 -8.12 0.12
C LEU A 156 12.81 -8.86 -0.60
N ILE A 157 13.95 -9.09 0.05
CA ILE A 157 15.14 -9.65 -0.60
C ILE A 157 15.17 -11.17 -0.56
N LYS A 158 14.97 -11.78 0.64
CA LYS A 158 15.09 -13.24 0.78
C LYS A 158 13.79 -13.98 0.46
N GLN A 159 12.65 -13.47 0.96
CA GLN A 159 11.35 -14.09 0.70
C GLN A 159 10.75 -13.67 -0.65
N ARG A 160 11.25 -12.59 -1.26
CA ARG A 160 10.84 -12.06 -2.57
C ARG A 160 9.32 -11.83 -2.66
N THR A 161 8.75 -11.21 -1.63
CA THR A 161 7.32 -10.98 -1.54
C THR A 161 7.00 -9.73 -0.70
N LYS A 162 5.82 -9.14 -0.91
CA LYS A 162 5.26 -8.09 -0.04
C LYS A 162 4.51 -8.67 1.16
N LYS A 163 4.09 -9.92 1.10
CA LYS A 163 3.30 -10.53 2.17
C LYS A 163 4.16 -11.18 3.26
N GLY A 164 5.22 -11.88 2.87
CA GLY A 164 6.03 -12.63 3.84
C GLY A 164 5.28 -13.79 4.51
N LYS A 165 5.97 -14.53 5.35
CA LYS A 165 5.39 -15.66 6.10
C LYS A 165 4.54 -15.19 7.28
N ARG A 166 4.93 -14.08 7.91
CA ARG A 166 4.26 -13.48 9.07
C ARG A 166 3.86 -12.04 8.73
N THR A 167 2.64 -11.86 8.26
CA THR A 167 2.08 -10.54 7.94
C THR A 167 0.98 -10.18 8.91
N SER A 168 1.01 -8.95 9.41
CA SER A 168 -0.03 -8.37 10.26
C SER A 168 -0.60 -7.09 9.65
N ALA A 169 -1.56 -6.47 10.33
CA ALA A 169 -2.17 -5.24 9.85
C ALA A 169 -2.44 -4.25 10.98
N VAL A 170 -2.44 -2.96 10.62
CA VAL A 170 -2.99 -1.86 11.43
C VAL A 170 -4.32 -1.46 10.81
N VAL A 171 -5.40 -1.54 11.58
CA VAL A 171 -6.72 -1.12 11.12
C VAL A 171 -6.84 0.38 11.31
N VAL A 172 -7.09 1.08 10.20
CA VAL A 172 -7.38 2.52 10.19
C VAL A 172 -8.90 2.68 10.13
N ASN A 173 -9.46 3.30 11.16
CA ASN A 173 -10.91 3.45 11.30
C ASN A 173 -11.43 4.79 10.75
N GLU A 174 -10.53 5.74 10.55
CA GLU A 174 -10.85 7.04 9.97
C GLU A 174 -11.27 6.87 8.49
N PRO A 175 -12.16 7.72 7.99
CA PRO A 175 -12.47 7.77 6.57
C PRO A 175 -11.22 8.08 5.75
N ILE A 176 -10.90 7.20 4.82
CA ILE A 176 -9.76 7.35 3.92
C ILE A 176 -10.29 7.52 2.50
N VAL A 177 -9.72 8.47 1.80
CA VAL A 177 -9.96 8.68 0.36
C VAL A 177 -8.69 8.33 -0.38
N ASN A 178 -8.81 7.47 -1.39
CA ASN A 178 -7.80 7.25 -2.39
C ASN A 178 -8.15 8.05 -3.65
N ILE A 179 -7.14 8.66 -4.26
CA ILE A 179 -7.29 9.42 -5.50
C ILE A 179 -6.78 8.54 -6.64
N ASP A 180 -7.69 7.77 -7.23
CA ASP A 180 -7.38 6.87 -8.36
C ASP A 180 -7.96 7.41 -9.68
N THR A 181 -8.89 8.38 -9.61
CA THR A 181 -9.54 9.00 -10.76
C THR A 181 -9.62 10.53 -10.61
N GLU A 182 -9.87 11.23 -11.73
CA GLU A 182 -10.16 12.67 -11.67
C GLU A 182 -11.40 13.02 -10.83
N PHE A 183 -12.34 12.08 -10.72
CA PHE A 183 -13.52 12.28 -9.88
C PHE A 183 -13.13 12.30 -8.40
N ASP A 184 -12.28 11.38 -7.96
CA ASP A 184 -11.80 11.34 -6.57
C ASP A 184 -11.04 12.61 -6.20
N PHE A 185 -10.30 13.19 -7.18
CA PHE A 185 -9.57 14.43 -6.97
C PHE A 185 -10.48 15.65 -6.79
N ARG A 186 -11.72 15.60 -7.28
CA ARG A 186 -12.71 16.69 -7.19
C ARG A 186 -13.61 16.61 -5.95
N LEU A 187 -13.60 15.48 -5.24
CA LEU A 187 -14.33 15.26 -4.00
C LEU A 187 -13.56 15.84 -2.80
#